data_ed5ff5d0ec162b8883ec420b12e0b6c5
#
_entry.id   ed5ff5d0ec162b8883ec420b12e0b6c5
#
_cell.length_a   1.000
_cell.length_b   1.000
_cell.length_c   1.000
_cell.angle_alpha   90.00
_cell.angle_beta   90.00
_cell.angle_gamma   90.00
#
_symmetry.space_group_name_H-M   'P 1'
#
loop_
_entity.id
_entity.type
_entity.pdbx_description
1 polymer ?
#
loop_
_entity_poly.entity_id
_entity_poly.type
_entity_poly.pdbx_seq_one_letter_code
_entity_poly.pdbx_strand_id
1 'polypeptide(L)'
;LGVHLADFCGTDLSSDAAKAVMKQVLAQRMAGITPLANKNNIIPKIGDRRTFNALAGPVSESNWSPFEFELVDITSEYFLWVEVGQLVIGNVGANNVSQLRSAMLDATPSRSINPSQGIIANNNQTFGQPPNVDGDGMIDILMYDIGQGSGTTLGFVSGSDQLIGVSDGTGNERDILYLDSNEGLRNFDTLAVIAAHEYTHLIHFSYGLDNTFISEGMAEYSMVMNGYYWRGIGYISSVSEVSLPLFSWRTNPSNGGPGARDYERGGLFFTYIAEQQGHEIVGEMMRDTEKKGAVGLDSVLALRGSSLSDTILDFHTANHVNDKSVDPRFGYNEPERSSHNTFLTSPPVNGEIEAAGGEAGFSYQFSAQIEAGSVHYLRLSNVADVDFVYDTPDPTRRLKPYKLLRNR
;
A
#
# COMPACT_ATOMS: atom_id res chain seq x y z
N LEU A 1 -21.55 6.45 -5.66
CA LEU A 1 -21.72 5.25 -4.84
C LEU A 1 -20.37 5.04 -4.14
N GLY A 2 -20.24 5.57 -2.90
CA GLY A 2 -19.06 5.37 -2.09
C GLY A 2 -19.11 3.97 -1.50
N VAL A 3 -18.40 3.04 -2.10
CA VAL A 3 -18.03 1.79 -1.46
C VAL A 3 -16.95 2.16 -0.44
N HIS A 4 -17.18 1.88 0.83
CA HIS A 4 -16.14 2.00 1.85
C HIS A 4 -15.08 0.93 1.58
N LEU A 5 -13.95 1.36 1.02
CA LEU A 5 -12.83 0.52 0.61
C LEU A 5 -11.94 0.06 1.80
N ALA A 6 -12.45 0.09 3.02
CA ALA A 6 -11.61 -0.06 4.22
C ALA A 6 -11.02 -1.47 4.45
N ASP A 7 -11.59 -2.51 3.83
CA ASP A 7 -11.26 -3.89 4.17
C ASP A 7 -10.89 -4.77 2.96
N PHE A 8 -10.36 -4.19 1.88
CA PHE A 8 -10.14 -4.94 0.64
C PHE A 8 -8.88 -5.81 0.62
N CYS A 9 -7.83 -5.37 1.31
CA CYS A 9 -6.60 -6.14 1.44
C CYS A 9 -6.73 -7.09 2.62
N GLY A 10 -6.58 -8.39 2.35
CA GLY A 10 -6.56 -9.43 3.38
C GLY A 10 -5.14 -9.85 3.79
N THR A 11 -4.11 -9.23 3.25
CA THR A 11 -2.73 -9.55 3.58
C THR A 11 -2.40 -9.12 4.99
N ASP A 12 -2.12 -10.10 5.87
CA ASP A 12 -1.70 -9.81 7.24
C ASP A 12 -0.18 -9.58 7.28
N LEU A 13 0.21 -8.34 7.54
CA LEU A 13 1.61 -7.91 7.72
C LEU A 13 1.91 -7.48 9.16
N SER A 14 0.91 -7.41 10.00
CA SER A 14 0.99 -6.76 11.31
C SER A 14 0.98 -7.72 12.48
N SER A 15 0.36 -8.89 12.36
CA SER A 15 0.27 -9.87 13.44
C SER A 15 1.63 -10.47 13.78
N ASP A 16 1.78 -10.92 15.01
CA ASP A 16 2.98 -11.65 15.43
C ASP A 16 3.13 -12.97 14.69
N ALA A 17 2.03 -13.60 14.29
CA ALA A 17 2.01 -14.82 13.51
C ALA A 17 2.58 -14.58 12.10
N ALA A 18 2.10 -13.57 11.38
CA ALA A 18 2.62 -13.21 10.05
C ALA A 18 4.12 -12.85 10.09
N LYS A 19 4.53 -12.07 11.09
CA LYS A 19 5.95 -11.74 11.30
C LYS A 19 6.80 -12.98 11.58
N ALA A 20 6.28 -13.94 12.36
CA ALA A 20 6.97 -15.20 12.64
C ALA A 20 7.13 -16.05 11.37
N VAL A 21 6.09 -16.14 10.55
CA VAL A 21 6.11 -16.84 9.25
C VAL A 21 7.18 -16.20 8.35
N MET A 22 7.18 -14.88 8.17
CA MET A 22 8.17 -14.21 7.33
C MET A 22 9.59 -14.36 7.84
N LYS A 23 9.79 -14.40 9.15
CA LYS A 23 11.12 -14.71 9.73
C LYS A 23 11.58 -16.11 9.36
N GLN A 24 10.68 -17.10 9.34
CA GLN A 24 11.00 -18.46 8.89
C GLN A 24 11.31 -18.49 7.39
N VAL A 25 10.53 -17.82 6.55
CA VAL A 25 10.77 -17.70 5.11
C VAL A 25 12.17 -17.14 4.85
N LEU A 26 12.54 -16.04 5.50
CA LEU A 26 13.88 -15.46 5.35
C LEU A 26 14.97 -16.40 5.82
N ALA A 27 14.77 -17.11 6.94
CA ALA A 27 15.74 -18.09 7.44
C ALA A 27 15.93 -19.26 6.45
N GLN A 28 14.85 -19.78 5.86
CA GLN A 28 14.92 -20.82 4.82
C GLN A 28 15.70 -20.33 3.60
N ARG A 29 15.45 -19.11 3.12
CA ARG A 29 16.18 -18.54 1.97
C ARG A 29 17.67 -18.35 2.27
N MET A 30 18.00 -17.80 3.45
CA MET A 30 19.41 -17.65 3.89
C MET A 30 20.13 -19.01 4.02
N ALA A 31 19.42 -20.06 4.39
CA ALA A 31 19.92 -21.42 4.44
C ALA A 31 20.02 -22.09 3.06
N GLY A 32 19.61 -21.41 1.98
CA GLY A 32 19.58 -21.97 0.62
C GLY A 32 18.56 -23.09 0.45
N ILE A 33 17.52 -23.13 1.30
CA ILE A 33 16.45 -24.10 1.16
C ILE A 33 15.61 -23.66 -0.04
N THR A 34 15.63 -24.47 -1.08
CA THR A 34 14.82 -24.30 -2.28
C THR A 34 13.83 -25.46 -2.36
N PRO A 35 12.70 -25.29 -3.04
CA PRO A 35 11.80 -26.39 -3.32
C PRO A 35 12.57 -27.55 -3.94
N LEU A 36 12.18 -28.76 -3.62
CA LEU A 36 12.72 -29.92 -4.33
C LEU A 36 12.39 -29.73 -5.81
N ALA A 37 13.41 -29.48 -6.62
CA ALA A 37 13.35 -29.24 -8.07
C ALA A 37 12.66 -30.34 -8.88
N ASN A 38 11.97 -31.28 -8.25
CA ASN A 38 11.37 -32.47 -8.78
C ASN A 38 9.90 -32.69 -8.42
N LYS A 39 9.15 -31.66 -8.05
CA LYS A 39 7.69 -31.79 -8.20
C LYS A 39 7.41 -31.70 -9.70
N ASN A 40 7.59 -32.88 -10.38
CA ASN A 40 7.33 -33.11 -11.80
C ASN A 40 7.01 -31.83 -12.59
N ASN A 41 7.95 -31.34 -13.39
CA ASN A 41 7.76 -30.20 -14.32
C ASN A 41 6.67 -30.52 -15.37
N ILE A 42 5.51 -30.99 -14.95
CA ILE A 42 4.34 -31.13 -15.80
C ILE A 42 3.71 -29.73 -15.86
N ILE A 43 3.96 -29.06 -16.99
CA ILE A 43 3.25 -27.82 -17.30
C ILE A 43 1.76 -28.18 -17.31
N PRO A 44 0.94 -27.56 -16.45
CA PRO A 44 -0.48 -27.86 -16.38
C PRO A 44 -1.17 -27.42 -17.68
N LYS A 45 -2.32 -27.99 -17.97
CA LYS A 45 -3.12 -27.69 -19.16
C LYS A 45 -4.46 -27.10 -18.75
N ILE A 46 -5.03 -26.26 -19.61
CA ILE A 46 -6.39 -25.76 -19.44
C ILE A 46 -7.35 -26.94 -19.18
N GLY A 47 -8.15 -26.83 -18.12
CA GLY A 47 -9.05 -27.85 -17.63
C GLY A 47 -8.44 -28.81 -16.60
N ASP A 48 -7.13 -28.75 -16.35
CA ASP A 48 -6.52 -29.51 -15.25
C ASP A 48 -7.07 -29.01 -13.91
N ARG A 49 -7.28 -29.94 -12.98
CA ARG A 49 -7.74 -29.63 -11.63
C ARG A 49 -6.65 -29.87 -10.60
N ARG A 50 -6.62 -29.00 -9.62
CA ARG A 50 -5.69 -29.07 -8.49
C ARG A 50 -6.38 -28.60 -7.22
N THR A 51 -6.04 -29.24 -6.11
CA THR A 51 -6.41 -28.77 -4.78
C THR A 51 -5.35 -27.80 -4.27
N PHE A 52 -5.78 -26.60 -3.85
CA PHE A 52 -4.96 -25.65 -3.12
C PHE A 52 -5.56 -25.41 -1.74
N ASN A 53 -4.72 -25.15 -0.77
CA ASN A 53 -5.16 -24.60 0.50
C ASN A 53 -5.43 -23.11 0.34
N ALA A 54 -6.57 -22.65 0.80
CA ALA A 54 -6.94 -21.23 0.78
C ALA A 54 -7.74 -20.88 2.04
N LEU A 55 -7.84 -19.59 2.36
CA LEU A 55 -8.58 -19.14 3.53
C LEU A 55 -10.09 -19.26 3.29
N ALA A 56 -10.79 -19.87 4.22
CA ALA A 56 -12.24 -20.07 4.20
C ALA A 56 -12.94 -19.11 5.16
N GLY A 57 -13.73 -18.18 4.65
CA GLY A 57 -14.46 -17.20 5.46
C GLY A 57 -13.60 -15.97 5.81
N PRO A 58 -13.94 -15.25 6.91
CA PRO A 58 -13.19 -14.07 7.31
C PRO A 58 -11.70 -14.38 7.39
N VAL A 59 -10.88 -13.55 6.74
CA VAL A 59 -9.45 -13.78 6.65
C VAL A 59 -8.85 -13.79 8.06
N SER A 60 -8.52 -14.99 8.52
CA SER A 60 -7.73 -15.22 9.71
C SER A 60 -6.84 -16.42 9.45
N GLU A 61 -5.60 -16.36 9.86
CA GLU A 61 -4.60 -17.41 9.61
C GLU A 61 -4.99 -18.83 10.10
N SER A 62 -6.09 -18.97 10.83
CA SER A 62 -6.59 -20.23 11.35
C SER A 62 -7.59 -20.95 10.45
N ASN A 63 -8.03 -20.34 9.34
CA ASN A 63 -9.14 -20.84 8.54
C ASN A 63 -8.71 -21.41 7.18
N TRP A 64 -7.53 -22.01 7.10
CA TRP A 64 -7.10 -22.70 5.88
C TRP A 64 -7.92 -23.95 5.62
N SER A 65 -8.35 -24.12 4.38
CA SER A 65 -9.12 -25.29 3.92
C SER A 65 -8.74 -25.63 2.48
N PRO A 66 -8.82 -26.92 2.10
CA PRO A 66 -8.56 -27.34 0.73
C PRO A 66 -9.77 -26.98 -0.15
N PHE A 67 -9.52 -26.36 -1.29
CA PHE A 67 -10.49 -26.08 -2.35
C PHE A 67 -10.00 -26.68 -3.66
N GLU A 68 -10.94 -27.14 -4.50
CA GLU A 68 -10.62 -27.63 -5.85
C GLU A 68 -10.72 -26.48 -6.85
N PHE A 69 -9.65 -26.25 -7.60
CA PHE A 69 -9.55 -25.26 -8.65
C PHE A 69 -9.34 -25.93 -10.01
N GLU A 70 -9.86 -25.29 -11.05
CA GLU A 70 -9.63 -25.66 -12.44
C GLU A 70 -8.82 -24.58 -13.15
N LEU A 71 -7.81 -24.96 -13.92
CA LEU A 71 -6.98 -24.06 -14.69
C LEU A 71 -7.75 -23.52 -15.90
N VAL A 72 -7.94 -22.22 -15.95
CA VAL A 72 -8.75 -21.57 -17.00
C VAL A 72 -7.93 -20.67 -17.93
N ASP A 73 -6.73 -20.23 -17.52
CA ASP A 73 -5.83 -19.45 -18.38
C ASP A 73 -4.36 -19.80 -18.07
N ILE A 74 -3.54 -19.78 -19.12
CA ILE A 74 -2.08 -19.95 -19.07
C ILE A 74 -1.45 -18.81 -19.86
N THR A 75 -0.50 -18.11 -19.24
CA THR A 75 0.22 -17.01 -19.87
C THR A 75 1.73 -17.25 -19.78
N SER A 76 2.53 -16.24 -20.11
CA SER A 76 3.98 -16.25 -19.87
C SER A 76 4.37 -15.88 -18.43
N GLU A 77 3.44 -15.36 -17.64
CA GLU A 77 3.72 -14.79 -16.32
C GLU A 77 2.93 -15.46 -15.20
N TYR A 78 1.76 -16.06 -15.53
CA TYR A 78 0.91 -16.68 -14.52
C TYR A 78 0.05 -17.83 -15.03
N PHE A 79 -0.40 -18.65 -14.09
CA PHE A 79 -1.51 -19.60 -14.21
C PHE A 79 -2.73 -19.02 -13.50
N LEU A 80 -3.88 -18.99 -14.19
CA LEU A 80 -5.15 -18.57 -13.56
C LEU A 80 -6.00 -19.80 -13.25
N TRP A 81 -6.22 -20.01 -11.97
CA TRP A 81 -7.02 -21.07 -11.42
C TRP A 81 -8.31 -20.48 -10.85
N VAL A 82 -9.44 -21.08 -11.17
CA VAL A 82 -10.75 -20.67 -10.66
C VAL A 82 -11.33 -21.84 -9.87
N GLU A 83 -11.86 -21.53 -8.68
CA GLU A 83 -12.58 -22.53 -7.88
C GLU A 83 -13.71 -23.16 -8.69
N VAL A 84 -13.78 -24.49 -8.68
CA VAL A 84 -14.76 -25.24 -9.48
C VAL A 84 -16.19 -24.82 -9.18
N GLY A 85 -16.50 -24.52 -7.93
CA GLY A 85 -17.81 -23.99 -7.52
C GLY A 85 -18.19 -22.70 -8.24
N GLN A 86 -17.23 -21.78 -8.40
CA GLN A 86 -17.46 -20.48 -9.05
C GLN A 86 -17.65 -20.61 -10.56
N LEU A 87 -17.01 -21.60 -11.19
CA LEU A 87 -17.24 -21.93 -12.61
C LEU A 87 -18.66 -22.52 -12.83
N VAL A 88 -19.06 -23.44 -11.95
CA VAL A 88 -20.37 -24.12 -12.04
C VAL A 88 -21.53 -23.14 -11.92
N ILE A 89 -21.44 -22.17 -11.01
CA ILE A 89 -22.49 -21.15 -10.86
C ILE A 89 -22.38 -19.99 -11.86
N GLY A 90 -21.29 -19.96 -12.64
CA GLY A 90 -21.07 -18.98 -13.70
C GLY A 90 -20.66 -17.58 -13.21
N ASN A 91 -20.15 -17.45 -12.00
CA ASN A 91 -19.63 -16.19 -11.48
C ASN A 91 -18.37 -15.75 -12.25
N VAL A 92 -17.52 -16.69 -12.62
CA VAL A 92 -16.32 -16.40 -13.41
C VAL A 92 -16.51 -16.95 -14.83
N GLY A 93 -16.60 -16.05 -15.79
CA GLY A 93 -16.75 -16.39 -17.20
C GLY A 93 -15.54 -15.97 -18.05
N ALA A 94 -15.54 -16.38 -19.33
CA ALA A 94 -14.45 -16.07 -20.26
C ALA A 94 -14.16 -14.56 -20.39
N ASN A 95 -15.17 -13.71 -20.23
CA ASN A 95 -15.00 -12.25 -20.26
C ASN A 95 -14.18 -11.75 -19.07
N ASN A 96 -14.45 -12.27 -17.86
CA ASN A 96 -13.69 -11.91 -16.66
C ASN A 96 -12.21 -12.33 -16.78
N VAL A 97 -11.98 -13.55 -17.29
CA VAL A 97 -10.61 -14.07 -17.57
C VAL A 97 -9.87 -13.17 -18.56
N SER A 98 -10.53 -12.80 -19.67
CA SER A 98 -9.95 -11.93 -20.69
C SER A 98 -9.64 -10.52 -20.17
N GLN A 99 -10.52 -9.95 -19.36
CA GLN A 99 -10.30 -8.65 -18.74
C GLN A 99 -9.11 -8.67 -17.76
N LEU A 100 -9.05 -9.69 -16.89
CA LEU A 100 -7.93 -9.85 -15.96
C LEU A 100 -6.62 -10.02 -16.71
N ARG A 101 -6.61 -10.85 -17.75
CA ARG A 101 -5.43 -11.04 -18.60
C ARG A 101 -4.96 -9.72 -19.20
N SER A 102 -5.88 -8.93 -19.75
CA SER A 102 -5.52 -7.64 -20.33
C SER A 102 -4.93 -6.68 -19.29
N ALA A 103 -5.54 -6.57 -18.11
CA ALA A 103 -5.03 -5.70 -17.05
C ALA A 103 -3.66 -6.17 -16.52
N MET A 104 -3.47 -7.49 -16.37
CA MET A 104 -2.22 -8.03 -15.83
C MET A 104 -1.05 -7.95 -16.82
N LEU A 105 -1.30 -8.10 -18.13
CA LEU A 105 -0.24 -8.27 -19.14
C LEU A 105 -0.16 -7.16 -20.19
N ASP A 106 -1.32 -6.67 -20.69
CA ASP A 106 -1.32 -5.95 -21.96
C ASP A 106 -1.32 -4.43 -21.79
N ALA A 107 -2.17 -3.90 -20.91
CA ALA A 107 -2.38 -2.48 -20.77
C ALA A 107 -2.95 -2.08 -19.41
N THR A 108 -2.57 -0.90 -18.97
CA THR A 108 -3.11 -0.23 -17.80
C THR A 108 -3.75 1.10 -18.22
N PRO A 109 -4.57 1.76 -17.36
CA PRO A 109 -5.16 3.04 -17.67
C PRO A 109 -4.17 4.10 -18.16
N SER A 110 -4.63 5.04 -18.98
CA SER A 110 -3.79 6.06 -19.63
C SER A 110 -2.95 6.92 -18.70
N ARG A 111 -3.27 6.92 -17.39
CA ARG A 111 -2.54 7.63 -16.34
C ARG A 111 -1.41 6.83 -15.70
N SER A 112 -1.25 5.57 -16.07
CA SER A 112 -0.16 4.77 -15.51
C SER A 112 1.20 5.27 -15.97
N ILE A 113 2.25 4.85 -15.26
CA ILE A 113 3.63 5.16 -15.64
C ILE A 113 3.98 4.61 -17.03
N ASN A 114 3.34 3.51 -17.44
CA ASN A 114 3.45 2.96 -18.78
C ASN A 114 2.13 2.29 -19.21
N PRO A 115 1.21 3.04 -19.87
CA PRO A 115 -0.10 2.52 -20.25
C PRO A 115 -0.09 1.36 -21.24
N SER A 116 1.00 1.16 -21.97
CA SER A 116 1.17 0.07 -22.93
C SER A 116 1.69 -1.21 -22.30
N GLN A 117 1.75 -1.27 -20.98
CA GLN A 117 2.15 -2.45 -20.21
C GLN A 117 1.07 -2.78 -19.19
N GLY A 118 0.95 -4.07 -18.86
CA GLY A 118 0.09 -4.53 -17.78
C GLY A 118 0.71 -4.33 -16.39
N ILE A 119 -0.08 -4.65 -15.38
CA ILE A 119 0.28 -4.52 -13.97
C ILE A 119 1.60 -5.24 -13.65
N ILE A 120 1.76 -6.48 -14.13
CA ILE A 120 2.97 -7.29 -13.87
C ILE A 120 4.21 -6.55 -14.34
N ALA A 121 4.23 -6.09 -15.58
CA ALA A 121 5.40 -5.42 -16.15
C ALA A 121 5.72 -4.09 -15.43
N ASN A 122 4.71 -3.28 -15.14
CA ASN A 122 4.89 -2.01 -14.43
C ASN A 122 5.42 -2.23 -13.00
N ASN A 123 4.83 -3.20 -12.26
CA ASN A 123 5.26 -3.50 -10.91
C ASN A 123 6.67 -4.11 -10.88
N ASN A 124 6.96 -5.05 -11.80
CA ASN A 124 8.29 -5.66 -11.89
C ASN A 124 9.38 -4.65 -12.22
N GLN A 125 9.10 -3.73 -13.13
CA GLN A 125 10.03 -2.66 -13.49
C GLN A 125 10.32 -1.73 -12.30
N THR A 126 9.30 -1.44 -11.50
CA THR A 126 9.43 -0.52 -10.36
C THR A 126 10.00 -1.21 -9.14
N PHE A 127 9.39 -2.32 -8.71
CA PHE A 127 9.67 -2.95 -7.41
C PHE A 127 10.61 -4.15 -7.49
N GLY A 128 10.67 -4.86 -8.62
CA GLY A 128 11.43 -6.09 -8.80
C GLY A 128 10.52 -7.30 -9.03
N GLN A 129 11.03 -8.50 -8.76
CA GLN A 129 10.36 -9.75 -9.09
C GLN A 129 9.82 -10.46 -7.84
N PRO A 130 8.73 -11.23 -7.96
CA PRO A 130 8.30 -12.18 -6.92
C PRO A 130 9.40 -13.20 -6.58
N PRO A 131 9.26 -13.90 -5.45
CA PRO A 131 10.30 -14.80 -4.95
C PRO A 131 10.64 -16.00 -5.84
N ASN A 132 9.73 -16.49 -6.68
CA ASN A 132 9.84 -17.72 -7.46
C ASN A 132 10.09 -18.96 -6.58
N VAL A 133 9.17 -19.17 -5.63
CA VAL A 133 9.31 -20.18 -4.56
C VAL A 133 9.42 -21.58 -5.10
N ASP A 134 8.61 -21.97 -6.10
CA ASP A 134 8.61 -23.30 -6.68
C ASP A 134 9.54 -23.46 -7.90
N GLY A 135 10.19 -22.38 -8.33
CA GLY A 135 11.21 -22.37 -9.37
C GLY A 135 10.68 -22.48 -10.80
N ASP A 136 9.38 -22.31 -11.03
CA ASP A 136 8.79 -22.38 -12.38
C ASP A 136 8.73 -21.01 -13.10
N GLY A 137 9.01 -19.92 -12.38
CA GLY A 137 9.04 -18.55 -12.90
C GLY A 137 7.67 -17.94 -13.10
N MET A 138 6.61 -18.60 -12.64
CA MET A 138 5.21 -18.19 -12.81
C MET A 138 4.61 -17.82 -11.44
N ILE A 139 3.54 -17.05 -11.44
CA ILE A 139 2.68 -16.94 -10.28
C ILE A 139 1.38 -17.70 -10.50
N ASP A 140 0.81 -18.25 -9.44
CA ASP A 140 -0.54 -18.81 -9.46
C ASP A 140 -1.53 -17.72 -9.01
N ILE A 141 -2.50 -17.36 -9.83
CA ILE A 141 -3.62 -16.52 -9.44
C ILE A 141 -4.78 -17.45 -9.10
N LEU A 142 -5.22 -17.45 -7.85
CA LEU A 142 -6.35 -18.24 -7.38
C LEU A 142 -7.58 -17.37 -7.21
N MET A 143 -8.62 -17.61 -8.01
CA MET A 143 -9.86 -16.85 -7.96
C MET A 143 -10.98 -17.69 -7.35
N TYR A 144 -11.50 -17.27 -6.21
CA TYR A 144 -12.56 -17.96 -5.46
C TYR A 144 -13.35 -16.97 -4.59
N ASP A 145 -14.46 -17.41 -3.98
CA ASP A 145 -15.23 -16.60 -3.04
C ASP A 145 -14.53 -16.56 -1.68
N ILE A 146 -13.66 -15.58 -1.47
CA ILE A 146 -12.83 -15.44 -0.26
C ILE A 146 -13.69 -15.34 1.00
N GLY A 147 -14.75 -14.54 0.96
CA GLY A 147 -15.63 -14.27 2.08
C GLY A 147 -16.77 -15.26 2.28
N GLN A 148 -16.89 -16.27 1.40
CA GLN A 148 -18.03 -17.18 1.36
C GLN A 148 -19.38 -16.44 1.37
N GLY A 149 -19.47 -15.38 0.54
CA GLY A 149 -20.66 -14.54 0.39
C GLY A 149 -20.85 -13.47 1.47
N SER A 150 -19.97 -13.35 2.44
CA SER A 150 -20.13 -12.38 3.54
C SER A 150 -18.89 -11.48 3.77
N GLY A 151 -17.83 -11.66 2.98
CA GLY A 151 -16.56 -10.97 3.17
C GLY A 151 -16.43 -9.67 2.39
N THR A 152 -15.60 -8.79 2.90
CA THR A 152 -15.17 -7.55 2.25
C THR A 152 -13.76 -7.65 1.68
N THR A 153 -13.03 -8.75 1.96
CA THR A 153 -11.69 -9.00 1.44
C THR A 153 -11.76 -9.33 -0.06
N LEU A 154 -11.09 -8.56 -0.87
CA LEU A 154 -11.09 -8.71 -2.33
C LEU A 154 -9.83 -9.36 -2.88
N GLY A 155 -8.77 -9.44 -2.08
CA GLY A 155 -7.55 -10.12 -2.42
C GLY A 155 -6.60 -10.21 -1.23
N PHE A 156 -5.63 -11.09 -1.33
CA PHE A 156 -4.52 -11.19 -0.38
C PHE A 156 -3.36 -11.99 -0.98
N VAL A 157 -2.22 -11.92 -0.32
CA VAL A 157 -1.10 -12.85 -0.44
C VAL A 157 -0.72 -13.37 0.94
N SER A 158 -0.14 -14.55 1.02
CA SER A 158 0.23 -15.13 2.31
C SER A 158 1.71 -15.51 2.38
N GLY A 159 2.36 -15.11 3.46
CA GLY A 159 3.70 -15.58 3.76
C GLY A 159 3.80 -17.10 3.97
N SER A 160 2.69 -17.75 4.36
CA SER A 160 2.63 -19.21 4.52
C SER A 160 2.85 -19.96 3.21
N ASP A 161 2.45 -19.38 2.06
CA ASP A 161 2.72 -19.94 0.74
C ASP A 161 4.20 -19.94 0.38
N GLN A 162 4.99 -19.12 1.05
CA GLN A 162 6.43 -19.00 0.83
C GLN A 162 7.26 -20.02 1.63
N LEU A 163 6.64 -20.75 2.56
CA LEU A 163 7.30 -21.74 3.40
C LEU A 163 7.43 -23.08 2.65
N ILE A 164 8.62 -23.68 2.74
CA ILE A 164 8.95 -24.95 2.10
C ILE A 164 8.99 -26.07 3.13
N GLY A 165 8.40 -27.21 2.81
CA GLY A 165 8.41 -28.39 3.68
C GLY A 165 7.47 -28.33 4.88
N VAL A 166 6.53 -27.40 4.88
CA VAL A 166 5.49 -27.30 5.91
C VAL A 166 4.27 -28.10 5.47
N SER A 167 3.86 -29.06 6.28
CA SER A 167 2.77 -30.00 5.97
C SER A 167 1.56 -29.84 6.88
N ASP A 168 1.38 -28.68 7.50
CA ASP A 168 0.30 -28.39 8.44
C ASP A 168 -1.03 -28.00 7.78
N GLY A 169 -1.06 -27.95 6.44
CA GLY A 169 -2.23 -27.53 5.66
C GLY A 169 -2.36 -26.02 5.50
N THR A 170 -1.37 -25.23 5.96
CA THR A 170 -1.28 -23.81 5.69
C THR A 170 -0.30 -23.56 4.55
N GLY A 171 -0.70 -22.80 3.54
CA GLY A 171 0.15 -22.48 2.40
C GLY A 171 0.30 -23.62 1.37
N ASN A 172 1.01 -23.33 0.27
CA ASN A 172 1.08 -24.16 -0.92
C ASN A 172 2.49 -24.31 -1.51
N GLU A 173 3.52 -23.74 -0.91
CA GLU A 173 4.91 -23.67 -1.41
C GLU A 173 5.00 -23.07 -2.83
N ARG A 174 4.34 -21.92 -3.06
CA ARG A 174 4.20 -21.26 -4.35
C ARG A 174 4.06 -19.75 -4.22
N ASP A 175 4.25 -19.05 -5.31
CA ASP A 175 3.96 -17.64 -5.43
C ASP A 175 2.49 -17.44 -5.79
N ILE A 176 1.63 -17.19 -4.81
CA ILE A 176 0.18 -17.14 -5.01
C ILE A 176 -0.37 -15.74 -4.76
N LEU A 177 -1.24 -15.32 -5.68
CA LEU A 177 -2.09 -14.14 -5.58
C LEU A 177 -3.55 -14.61 -5.48
N TYR A 178 -4.23 -14.33 -4.39
CA TYR A 178 -5.63 -14.66 -4.19
C TYR A 178 -6.52 -13.48 -4.55
N LEU A 179 -7.55 -13.71 -5.38
CA LEU A 179 -8.51 -12.72 -5.82
C LEU A 179 -9.93 -13.19 -5.58
N ASP A 180 -10.80 -12.28 -5.12
CA ASP A 180 -12.19 -12.60 -4.87
C ASP A 180 -13.01 -12.73 -6.16
N SER A 181 -13.77 -13.81 -6.28
CA SER A 181 -14.62 -14.10 -7.43
C SER A 181 -16.05 -13.59 -7.28
N ASN A 182 -16.41 -12.97 -6.18
CA ASN A 182 -17.75 -12.49 -5.90
C ASN A 182 -17.86 -10.97 -5.98
N GLU A 183 -17.55 -10.26 -4.90
CA GLU A 183 -17.62 -8.79 -4.87
C GLU A 183 -16.57 -8.15 -5.79
N GLY A 184 -15.37 -8.75 -5.89
CA GLY A 184 -14.29 -8.27 -6.75
C GLY A 184 -14.68 -8.22 -8.23
N LEU A 185 -15.43 -9.20 -8.72
CA LEU A 185 -15.88 -9.24 -10.11
C LEU A 185 -17.07 -8.34 -10.43
N ARG A 186 -17.80 -7.86 -9.44
CA ARG A 186 -18.91 -6.90 -9.67
C ARG A 186 -18.43 -5.58 -10.22
N ASN A 187 -17.20 -5.22 -9.92
CA ASN A 187 -16.52 -4.07 -10.49
C ASN A 187 -15.10 -4.46 -10.88
N PHE A 188 -14.87 -4.68 -12.16
CA PHE A 188 -13.57 -5.13 -12.67
C PHE A 188 -12.45 -4.14 -12.38
N ASP A 189 -12.71 -2.83 -12.44
CA ASP A 189 -11.68 -1.82 -12.09
C ASP A 189 -11.20 -2.02 -10.65
N THR A 190 -12.10 -2.39 -9.74
CA THR A 190 -11.75 -2.72 -8.35
C THR A 190 -10.87 -3.96 -8.28
N LEU A 191 -11.18 -5.01 -9.05
CA LEU A 191 -10.37 -6.23 -9.08
C LEU A 191 -8.94 -5.95 -9.58
N ALA A 192 -8.79 -5.16 -10.65
CA ALA A 192 -7.48 -4.78 -11.18
C ALA A 192 -6.66 -3.94 -10.18
N VAL A 193 -7.33 -3.02 -9.46
CA VAL A 193 -6.74 -2.23 -8.38
C VAL A 193 -6.17 -3.14 -7.29
N ILE A 194 -6.97 -4.12 -6.84
CA ILE A 194 -6.54 -5.07 -5.81
C ILE A 194 -5.42 -5.97 -6.33
N ALA A 195 -5.50 -6.43 -7.57
CA ALA A 195 -4.43 -7.24 -8.16
C ALA A 195 -3.09 -6.49 -8.18
N ALA A 196 -3.09 -5.18 -8.49
CA ALA A 196 -1.88 -4.35 -8.44
C ALA A 196 -1.33 -4.22 -7.02
N HIS A 197 -2.20 -4.02 -6.04
CA HIS A 197 -1.87 -3.92 -4.62
C HIS A 197 -1.24 -5.22 -4.10
N GLU A 198 -1.95 -6.33 -4.23
CA GLU A 198 -1.52 -7.62 -3.69
C GLU A 198 -0.28 -8.17 -4.41
N TYR A 199 -0.17 -7.94 -5.73
CA TYR A 199 1.04 -8.31 -6.45
C TYR A 199 2.27 -7.56 -5.94
N THR A 200 2.11 -6.33 -5.46
CA THR A 200 3.20 -5.58 -4.81
C THR A 200 3.65 -6.24 -3.51
N HIS A 201 2.72 -6.73 -2.69
CA HIS A 201 3.06 -7.51 -1.50
C HIS A 201 3.81 -8.80 -1.84
N LEU A 202 3.39 -9.49 -2.91
CA LEU A 202 4.07 -10.69 -3.37
C LEU A 202 5.54 -10.40 -3.77
N ILE A 203 5.77 -9.29 -4.49
CA ILE A 203 7.13 -8.83 -4.79
C ILE A 203 7.89 -8.49 -3.50
N HIS A 204 7.23 -7.83 -2.55
CA HIS A 204 7.86 -7.41 -1.30
C HIS A 204 8.40 -8.59 -0.48
N PHE A 205 7.77 -9.75 -0.59
CA PHE A 205 8.28 -10.98 0.03
C PHE A 205 9.70 -11.36 -0.44
N SER A 206 10.11 -10.95 -1.64
CA SER A 206 11.50 -11.17 -2.12
C SER A 206 12.54 -10.45 -1.28
N TYR A 207 12.19 -9.31 -0.69
CA TYR A 207 13.11 -8.40 0.00
C TYR A 207 12.91 -8.38 1.51
N GLY A 208 11.95 -9.15 2.03
CA GLY A 208 11.56 -9.13 3.43
C GLY A 208 10.66 -7.93 3.76
N LEU A 209 9.68 -8.18 4.63
CA LEU A 209 8.69 -7.17 5.00
C LEU A 209 9.32 -6.00 5.75
N ASP A 210 8.71 -4.86 5.57
CA ASP A 210 9.00 -3.62 6.27
C ASP A 210 7.94 -3.36 7.38
N ASN A 211 7.97 -2.18 7.96
CA ASN A 211 6.88 -1.68 8.78
C ASN A 211 5.56 -1.70 8.00
N THR A 212 4.45 -2.07 8.63
CA THR A 212 3.15 -2.23 7.96
C THR A 212 2.74 -0.97 7.18
N PHE A 213 2.94 0.22 7.74
CA PHE A 213 2.67 1.48 7.05
C PHE A 213 3.46 1.60 5.74
N ILE A 214 4.73 1.18 5.75
CA ILE A 214 5.60 1.24 4.57
C ILE A 214 5.15 0.21 3.54
N SER A 215 4.95 -1.03 3.95
CA SER A 215 4.55 -2.11 3.04
C SER A 215 3.20 -1.82 2.39
N GLU A 216 2.20 -1.41 3.17
CA GLU A 216 0.88 -1.04 2.68
C GLU A 216 0.92 0.25 1.83
N GLY A 217 1.69 1.24 2.26
CA GLY A 217 1.82 2.49 1.51
C GLY A 217 2.45 2.30 0.13
N MET A 218 3.41 1.39 -0.02
CA MET A 218 3.98 1.03 -1.32
C MET A 218 2.98 0.26 -2.19
N ALA A 219 2.17 -0.62 -1.60
CA ALA A 219 1.12 -1.33 -2.29
C ALA A 219 -0.01 -0.38 -2.75
N GLU A 220 -0.43 0.57 -1.93
CA GLU A 220 -1.35 1.65 -2.33
C GLU A 220 -0.77 2.52 -3.45
N TYR A 221 0.53 2.85 -3.37
CA TYR A 221 1.19 3.59 -4.43
C TYR A 221 1.18 2.81 -5.75
N SER A 222 1.30 1.48 -5.72
CA SER A 222 1.25 0.68 -6.95
C SER A 222 -0.06 0.81 -7.71
N MET A 223 -1.18 0.98 -7.01
CA MET A 223 -2.47 1.24 -7.65
C MET A 223 -2.45 2.57 -8.42
N VAL A 224 -1.89 3.62 -7.80
CA VAL A 224 -1.74 4.94 -8.41
C VAL A 224 -0.77 4.88 -9.59
N MET A 225 0.36 4.21 -9.43
CA MET A 225 1.38 4.03 -10.44
C MET A 225 0.84 3.33 -11.69
N ASN A 226 -0.06 2.36 -11.51
CA ASN A 226 -0.76 1.68 -12.60
C ASN A 226 -1.96 2.47 -13.16
N GLY A 227 -2.16 3.71 -12.72
CA GLY A 227 -3.21 4.59 -13.23
C GLY A 227 -4.61 4.23 -12.76
N TYR A 228 -4.74 3.34 -11.79
CA TYR A 228 -6.02 2.97 -11.20
C TYR A 228 -6.48 3.98 -10.16
N TYR A 229 -7.63 3.67 -9.60
CA TYR A 229 -8.30 4.52 -8.66
C TYR A 229 -7.58 4.55 -7.32
N TRP A 230 -7.50 5.72 -6.71
CA TRP A 230 -6.97 5.88 -5.39
C TRP A 230 -8.09 5.78 -4.33
N ARG A 231 -7.79 5.21 -3.15
CA ARG A 231 -8.78 5.11 -2.05
C ARG A 231 -9.31 6.46 -1.60
N GLY A 232 -8.53 7.49 -1.74
CA GLY A 232 -8.88 8.84 -1.33
C GLY A 232 -7.82 9.48 -0.45
N ILE A 233 -8.14 10.65 0.05
CA ILE A 233 -7.25 11.46 0.88
C ILE A 233 -7.98 12.03 2.09
N GLY A 234 -9.06 11.39 2.46
CA GLY A 234 -9.91 11.86 3.54
C GLY A 234 -9.16 11.99 4.88
N TYR A 235 -8.01 11.33 5.06
CA TYR A 235 -7.22 11.48 6.27
C TYR A 235 -6.77 12.94 6.49
N ILE A 236 -6.49 13.71 5.44
CA ILE A 236 -6.10 15.12 5.59
C ILE A 236 -7.25 16.04 5.99
N SER A 237 -8.49 15.57 5.95
CA SER A 237 -9.67 16.36 6.36
C SER A 237 -9.99 16.28 7.86
N SER A 238 -9.20 15.54 8.65
CA SER A 238 -9.41 15.34 10.07
C SER A 238 -8.19 15.73 10.90
N VAL A 239 -8.38 16.61 11.88
CA VAL A 239 -7.32 17.01 12.83
C VAL A 239 -6.73 15.79 13.55
N SER A 240 -7.59 14.86 13.97
CA SER A 240 -7.14 13.66 14.69
C SER A 240 -6.27 12.75 13.82
N GLU A 241 -6.57 12.64 12.52
CA GLU A 241 -5.82 11.81 11.60
C GLU A 241 -4.46 12.41 11.22
N VAL A 242 -4.42 13.71 10.89
CA VAL A 242 -3.15 14.37 10.52
C VAL A 242 -2.20 14.53 11.70
N SER A 243 -2.71 14.52 12.93
CA SER A 243 -1.91 14.59 14.16
C SER A 243 -1.35 13.24 14.60
N LEU A 244 -1.69 12.13 13.92
CA LEU A 244 -1.07 10.83 14.19
C LEU A 244 0.38 10.80 13.70
N PRO A 245 1.27 10.03 14.36
CA PRO A 245 2.60 9.75 13.81
C PRO A 245 2.49 9.16 12.41
N LEU A 246 3.29 9.65 11.46
CA LEU A 246 3.18 9.25 10.06
C LEU A 246 3.21 7.73 9.87
N PHE A 247 4.13 7.06 10.57
CA PHE A 247 4.34 5.60 10.47
C PHE A 247 3.46 4.79 11.42
N SER A 248 2.48 5.42 12.09
CA SER A 248 1.53 4.67 12.91
C SER A 248 0.61 3.82 12.04
N TRP A 249 0.26 2.64 12.55
CA TRP A 249 -0.69 1.73 11.92
C TRP A 249 -1.61 1.15 12.98
N ARG A 250 -2.90 1.28 12.81
CA ARG A 250 -3.89 0.79 13.76
C ARG A 250 -4.19 -0.68 13.45
N THR A 251 -4.12 -1.54 14.46
CA THR A 251 -4.26 -3.00 14.29
C THR A 251 -5.59 -3.56 14.78
N ASN A 252 -6.45 -2.74 15.39
CA ASN A 252 -7.71 -3.22 15.96
C ASN A 252 -8.91 -2.44 15.42
N PRO A 253 -9.72 -3.05 14.52
CA PRO A 253 -10.92 -2.42 13.99
C PRO A 253 -11.95 -1.98 15.05
N SER A 254 -12.07 -2.74 16.14
CA SER A 254 -13.00 -2.43 17.24
C SER A 254 -12.58 -1.21 18.05
N ASN A 255 -11.30 -0.84 18.01
CA ASN A 255 -10.70 0.28 18.73
C ASN A 255 -10.10 1.33 17.75
N GLY A 256 -10.64 1.43 16.54
CA GLY A 256 -10.10 2.29 15.48
C GLY A 256 -8.93 1.64 14.72
N GLY A 257 -9.05 0.35 14.40
CA GLY A 257 -8.10 -0.41 13.57
C GLY A 257 -7.88 0.22 12.20
N PRO A 258 -7.00 -0.36 11.34
CA PRO A 258 -6.66 0.24 10.07
C PRO A 258 -7.93 0.46 9.27
N GLY A 259 -8.39 1.69 9.30
CA GLY A 259 -9.45 2.13 8.43
C GLY A 259 -8.84 2.64 7.14
N ALA A 260 -9.69 3.00 6.18
CA ALA A 260 -9.26 3.63 4.93
C ALA A 260 -8.20 4.74 5.12
N ARG A 261 -8.21 5.41 6.27
CA ARG A 261 -7.31 6.54 6.59
C ARG A 261 -5.84 6.17 6.72
N ASP A 262 -5.52 4.97 7.24
CA ASP A 262 -4.12 4.53 7.34
C ASP A 262 -3.56 4.18 5.97
N TYR A 263 -4.35 3.51 5.13
CA TYR A 263 -4.02 3.25 3.73
C TYR A 263 -3.89 4.55 2.93
N GLU A 264 -4.85 5.48 3.06
CA GLU A 264 -4.82 6.79 2.40
C GLU A 264 -3.54 7.56 2.75
N ARG A 265 -3.14 7.55 4.02
CA ARG A 265 -1.93 8.22 4.49
C ARG A 265 -0.67 7.62 3.89
N GLY A 266 -0.57 6.28 3.91
CA GLY A 266 0.57 5.56 3.34
C GLY A 266 0.68 5.77 1.82
N GLY A 267 -0.41 5.55 1.10
CA GLY A 267 -0.48 5.74 -0.35
C GLY A 267 -0.12 7.16 -0.78
N LEU A 268 -0.64 8.18 -0.06
CA LEU A 268 -0.33 9.59 -0.35
C LEU A 268 1.15 9.91 -0.11
N PHE A 269 1.72 9.38 0.97
CA PHE A 269 3.12 9.62 1.29
C PHE A 269 4.07 9.05 0.21
N PHE A 270 3.88 7.80 -0.20
CA PHE A 270 4.71 7.21 -1.25
C PHE A 270 4.44 7.81 -2.64
N THR A 271 3.22 8.23 -2.90
CA THR A 271 2.91 9.02 -4.10
C THR A 271 3.67 10.34 -4.10
N TYR A 272 3.68 11.07 -2.98
CA TYR A 272 4.43 12.30 -2.82
C TYR A 272 5.93 12.08 -3.10
N ILE A 273 6.52 11.06 -2.48
CA ILE A 273 7.94 10.71 -2.72
C ILE A 273 8.20 10.44 -4.20
N ALA A 274 7.36 9.63 -4.84
CA ALA A 274 7.52 9.30 -6.26
C ALA A 274 7.40 10.52 -7.17
N GLU A 275 6.49 11.44 -6.88
CA GLU A 275 6.34 12.68 -7.64
C GLU A 275 7.50 13.67 -7.47
N GLN A 276 8.16 13.65 -6.31
CA GLN A 276 9.29 14.54 -6.05
C GLN A 276 10.63 13.96 -6.50
N GLN A 277 10.79 12.64 -6.47
CA GLN A 277 12.10 11.98 -6.64
C GLN A 277 12.16 10.98 -7.81
N GLY A 278 11.03 10.73 -8.47
CA GLY A 278 10.88 9.70 -9.51
C GLY A 278 10.29 8.39 -8.97
N HIS A 279 9.66 7.63 -9.87
CA HIS A 279 8.97 6.38 -9.50
C HIS A 279 9.94 5.30 -8.97
N GLU A 280 11.15 5.27 -9.48
CA GLU A 280 12.17 4.27 -9.18
C GLU A 280 12.59 4.26 -7.71
N ILE A 281 12.49 5.42 -7.04
CA ILE A 281 12.93 5.54 -5.63
C ILE A 281 12.10 4.66 -4.70
N VAL A 282 10.80 4.49 -4.99
CA VAL A 282 9.93 3.65 -4.14
C VAL A 282 10.35 2.19 -4.24
N GLY A 283 10.73 1.75 -5.45
CA GLY A 283 11.30 0.42 -5.64
C GLY A 283 12.67 0.26 -5.00
N GLU A 284 13.52 1.27 -5.04
CA GLU A 284 14.82 1.25 -4.35
C GLU A 284 14.62 1.10 -2.83
N MET A 285 13.65 1.80 -2.26
CA MET A 285 13.28 1.67 -0.84
C MET A 285 12.80 0.26 -0.50
N MET A 286 11.97 -0.37 -1.34
CA MET A 286 11.52 -1.75 -1.14
C MET A 286 12.68 -2.74 -1.18
N ARG A 287 13.59 -2.57 -2.15
CA ARG A 287 14.71 -3.49 -2.37
C ARG A 287 15.87 -3.34 -1.36
N ASP A 288 15.88 -2.31 -0.54
CA ASP A 288 16.88 -2.20 0.53
C ASP A 288 16.62 -3.30 1.59
N THR A 289 17.43 -4.34 1.54
CA THR A 289 17.35 -5.47 2.48
C THR A 289 18.20 -5.28 3.73
N GLU A 290 19.11 -4.31 3.71
CA GLU A 290 20.01 -4.05 4.83
C GLU A 290 19.37 -3.16 5.89
N LYS A 291 18.55 -2.21 5.46
CA LYS A 291 17.91 -1.24 6.33
C LYS A 291 16.40 -1.21 6.07
N LYS A 292 15.64 -1.34 7.13
CA LYS A 292 14.18 -1.31 7.09
C LYS A 292 13.64 -0.15 7.93
N GLY A 293 12.37 0.15 7.76
CA GLY A 293 11.70 1.23 8.47
C GLY A 293 12.20 2.61 8.05
N ALA A 294 12.03 3.57 8.93
CA ALA A 294 12.44 4.95 8.71
C ALA A 294 13.93 5.10 8.34
N VAL A 295 14.79 4.23 8.87
CA VAL A 295 16.23 4.24 8.58
C VAL A 295 16.51 3.83 7.13
N GLY A 296 15.77 2.86 6.60
CA GLY A 296 15.87 2.45 5.20
C GLY A 296 15.44 3.57 4.27
N LEU A 297 14.26 4.15 4.51
CA LEU A 297 13.75 5.28 3.74
C LEU A 297 14.74 6.45 3.73
N ASP A 298 15.25 6.82 4.91
CA ASP A 298 16.21 7.94 5.03
C ASP A 298 17.50 7.66 4.27
N SER A 299 18.01 6.42 4.30
CA SER A 299 19.25 6.07 3.59
C SER A 299 19.09 6.17 2.06
N VAL A 300 17.94 5.78 1.51
CA VAL A 300 17.68 5.91 0.06
C VAL A 300 17.48 7.38 -0.33
N LEU A 301 16.76 8.15 0.47
CA LEU A 301 16.59 9.60 0.25
C LEU A 301 17.92 10.35 0.31
N ALA A 302 18.81 9.97 1.22
CA ALA A 302 20.15 10.58 1.34
C ALA A 302 20.99 10.43 0.07
N LEU A 303 20.85 9.33 -0.67
CA LEU A 303 21.51 9.13 -1.97
C LEU A 303 21.04 10.14 -3.03
N ARG A 304 19.86 10.74 -2.83
CA ARG A 304 19.26 11.77 -3.68
C ARG A 304 19.44 13.20 -3.13
N GLY A 305 20.24 13.37 -2.06
CA GLY A 305 20.47 14.67 -1.44
C GLY A 305 19.31 15.20 -0.60
N SER A 306 18.39 14.31 -0.18
CA SER A 306 17.25 14.62 0.69
C SER A 306 17.40 13.89 2.04
N SER A 307 16.47 14.15 2.97
CA SER A 307 16.34 13.38 4.20
C SER A 307 14.88 13.01 4.43
N LEU A 308 14.64 11.93 5.17
CA LEU A 308 13.28 11.55 5.56
C LEU A 308 12.58 12.66 6.36
N SER A 309 13.33 13.33 7.23
CA SER A 309 12.81 14.42 8.05
C SER A 309 12.34 15.62 7.21
N ASP A 310 13.11 15.99 6.17
CA ASP A 310 12.73 17.08 5.28
C ASP A 310 11.58 16.65 4.35
N THR A 311 11.62 15.41 3.87
CA THR A 311 10.55 14.83 3.05
C THR A 311 9.21 14.81 3.80
N ILE A 312 9.19 14.43 5.09
CA ILE A 312 7.97 14.45 5.91
C ILE A 312 7.45 15.89 6.08
N LEU A 313 8.34 16.84 6.33
CA LEU A 313 7.95 18.25 6.46
C LEU A 313 7.36 18.79 5.16
N ASP A 314 8.02 18.55 4.05
CA ASP A 314 7.58 18.98 2.73
C ASP A 314 6.26 18.29 2.32
N PHE A 315 6.08 16.99 2.64
CA PHE A 315 4.84 16.26 2.47
C PHE A 315 3.65 16.90 3.21
N HIS A 316 3.83 17.19 4.49
CA HIS A 316 2.78 17.87 5.26
C HIS A 316 2.52 19.29 4.74
N THR A 317 3.55 19.99 4.28
CA THR A 317 3.40 21.30 3.66
C THR A 317 2.64 21.20 2.34
N ALA A 318 2.98 20.21 1.50
CA ALA A 318 2.26 19.93 0.25
C ALA A 318 0.78 19.64 0.48
N ASN A 319 0.45 18.85 1.49
CA ASN A 319 -0.94 18.59 1.87
C ASN A 319 -1.72 19.84 2.23
N HIS A 320 -1.07 20.84 2.82
CA HIS A 320 -1.73 22.07 3.24
C HIS A 320 -1.79 23.11 2.11
N VAL A 321 -0.70 23.29 1.36
CA VAL A 321 -0.57 24.32 0.32
C VAL A 321 -1.20 23.87 -0.98
N ASN A 322 -0.86 22.66 -1.41
CA ASN A 322 -1.24 22.03 -2.68
C ASN A 322 -1.14 22.99 -3.88
N ASP A 323 -0.02 23.72 -3.96
CA ASP A 323 0.24 24.70 -5.02
C ASP A 323 1.72 24.71 -5.37
N LYS A 324 2.08 24.05 -6.47
CA LYS A 324 3.46 23.97 -6.99
C LYS A 324 4.00 25.29 -7.54
N SER A 325 3.15 26.32 -7.74
CA SER A 325 3.61 27.64 -8.12
C SER A 325 4.25 28.40 -6.95
N VAL A 326 3.95 28.01 -5.72
CA VAL A 326 4.57 28.55 -4.50
C VAL A 326 5.97 27.95 -4.33
N ASP A 327 6.06 26.63 -4.41
CA ASP A 327 7.30 25.86 -4.43
C ASP A 327 7.00 24.49 -5.07
N PRO A 328 7.84 23.99 -5.97
CA PRO A 328 7.62 22.71 -6.63
C PRO A 328 7.38 21.53 -5.66
N ARG A 329 7.88 21.61 -4.44
CA ARG A 329 7.71 20.60 -3.39
C ARG A 329 6.32 20.65 -2.71
N PHE A 330 5.57 21.75 -2.84
CA PHE A 330 4.38 22.01 -2.05
C PHE A 330 3.09 21.70 -2.78
N GLY A 331 3.06 20.64 -3.54
CA GLY A 331 1.87 20.19 -4.24
C GLY A 331 2.07 18.88 -5.00
N TYR A 332 1.03 18.46 -5.68
CA TYR A 332 0.96 17.22 -6.43
C TYR A 332 0.85 17.48 -7.93
N ASN A 333 1.32 16.53 -8.76
CA ASN A 333 1.37 16.71 -10.21
C ASN A 333 0.02 16.55 -10.90
N GLU A 334 -0.91 15.79 -10.31
CA GLU A 334 -2.12 15.40 -11.01
C GLU A 334 -3.34 16.24 -10.63
N PRO A 335 -3.83 17.08 -11.57
CA PRO A 335 -5.07 17.85 -11.36
C PRO A 335 -6.30 16.95 -11.24
N GLU A 336 -6.25 15.71 -11.70
CA GLU A 336 -7.37 14.78 -11.68
C GLU A 336 -7.56 14.07 -10.34
N ARG A 337 -6.56 14.07 -9.47
CA ARG A 337 -6.72 13.76 -8.05
C ARG A 337 -7.58 14.81 -7.37
N SER A 338 -7.67 16.00 -7.95
CA SER A 338 -8.60 17.06 -7.56
C SER A 338 -10.06 16.77 -7.92
N SER A 339 -10.35 15.79 -8.78
CA SER A 339 -11.73 15.42 -9.11
C SER A 339 -12.46 14.77 -7.92
N HIS A 340 -11.71 14.28 -6.93
CA HIS A 340 -12.20 14.12 -5.58
C HIS A 340 -11.95 15.42 -4.86
N ASN A 341 -12.91 16.30 -4.84
CA ASN A 341 -12.97 17.63 -4.22
C ASN A 341 -12.26 17.81 -2.85
N THR A 342 -11.71 16.77 -2.29
CA THR A 342 -10.99 16.74 -1.01
C THR A 342 -9.57 17.33 -1.09
N PHE A 343 -8.92 17.34 -2.25
CA PHE A 343 -7.63 18.02 -2.42
C PHE A 343 -7.74 19.56 -2.43
N LEU A 344 -8.93 20.09 -2.60
CA LEU A 344 -9.16 21.53 -2.63
C LEU A 344 -9.28 22.15 -1.23
N THR A 345 -9.43 21.32 -0.19
CA THR A 345 -9.52 21.79 1.19
C THR A 345 -8.19 21.58 1.88
N SER A 346 -7.60 22.69 2.33
CA SER A 346 -6.46 22.60 3.25
C SER A 346 -6.86 21.76 4.48
N PRO A 347 -5.93 20.98 5.05
CA PRO A 347 -6.18 20.28 6.31
C PRO A 347 -6.73 21.23 7.35
N PRO A 348 -7.61 20.77 8.25
CA PRO A 348 -8.09 21.58 9.34
C PRO A 348 -6.93 22.01 10.23
N VAL A 349 -6.97 23.24 10.70
CA VAL A 349 -5.96 23.76 11.62
C VAL A 349 -6.22 23.26 13.04
N ASN A 350 -5.15 22.95 13.77
CA ASN A 350 -5.23 22.52 15.16
C ASN A 350 -5.55 23.70 16.11
N GLY A 351 -5.37 24.92 15.65
CA GLY A 351 -5.72 26.14 16.38
C GLY A 351 -5.66 27.38 15.51
N GLU A 352 -6.47 28.37 15.86
CA GLU A 352 -6.46 29.69 15.24
C GLU A 352 -6.10 30.72 16.31
N ILE A 353 -5.17 31.61 15.98
CA ILE A 353 -4.73 32.70 16.83
C ILE A 353 -4.92 33.96 16.03
N GLU A 354 -5.79 34.82 16.53
CA GLU A 354 -5.98 36.16 16.00
C GLU A 354 -5.31 37.18 16.93
N ALA A 355 -4.29 37.88 16.42
CA ALA A 355 -3.71 38.97 17.15
C ALA A 355 -4.68 40.15 17.16
N ALA A 356 -4.98 40.67 18.32
CA ALA A 356 -5.71 41.94 18.43
C ALA A 356 -4.93 43.03 17.70
N GLY A 357 -5.54 43.64 16.69
CA GLY A 357 -4.85 44.47 15.70
C GLY A 357 -3.95 45.54 16.31
N GLY A 358 -2.69 45.55 15.93
CA GLY A 358 -1.76 46.65 16.08
C GLY A 358 -0.89 46.70 17.32
N GLU A 359 -0.92 45.71 18.20
CA GLU A 359 -0.02 45.71 19.38
C GLU A 359 1.31 45.02 19.03
N ALA A 360 2.39 45.81 19.09
CA ALA A 360 3.74 45.25 19.07
C ALA A 360 4.01 44.45 20.36
N GLY A 361 4.44 43.18 20.24
CA GLY A 361 4.80 42.36 21.40
C GLY A 361 3.70 41.42 21.88
N PHE A 362 2.74 41.07 21.04
CA PHE A 362 1.78 40.01 21.34
C PHE A 362 2.50 38.68 21.54
N SER A 363 2.32 38.06 22.68
CA SER A 363 2.86 36.71 22.99
C SER A 363 1.70 35.74 23.20
N TYR A 364 1.70 34.65 22.47
CA TYR A 364 0.72 33.60 22.65
C TYR A 364 1.44 32.29 22.97
N GLN A 365 1.00 31.63 24.01
CA GLN A 365 1.55 30.33 24.39
C GLN A 365 0.57 29.23 23.97
N PHE A 366 1.04 28.34 23.09
CA PHE A 366 0.35 27.14 22.66
C PHE A 366 1.09 25.92 23.20
N SER A 367 0.35 25.02 23.83
CA SER A 367 0.90 23.76 24.30
C SER A 367 0.21 22.61 23.57
N ALA A 368 1.00 21.78 22.91
CA ALA A 368 0.53 20.58 22.23
C ALA A 368 1.52 19.44 22.41
N GLN A 369 0.99 18.24 22.50
CA GLN A 369 1.82 17.04 22.39
C GLN A 369 1.95 16.68 20.91
N ILE A 370 3.16 16.73 20.37
CA ILE A 370 3.46 16.40 18.97
C ILE A 370 4.26 15.11 18.95
N GLU A 371 3.68 14.09 18.33
CA GLU A 371 4.35 12.80 18.13
C GLU A 371 5.32 12.85 16.95
N ALA A 372 6.31 11.95 16.92
CA ALA A 372 7.30 11.90 15.86
C ALA A 372 6.65 11.66 14.48
N GLY A 373 6.91 12.52 13.51
CA GLY A 373 6.34 12.45 12.16
C GLY A 373 4.90 12.94 12.04
N SER A 374 4.30 13.46 13.12
CA SER A 374 2.99 14.13 13.06
C SER A 374 3.13 15.61 12.75
N VAL A 375 2.02 16.26 12.41
CA VAL A 375 1.97 17.70 12.13
C VAL A 375 0.83 18.36 12.88
N HIS A 376 1.07 19.59 13.32
CA HIS A 376 0.06 20.49 13.84
C HIS A 376 0.04 21.78 13.01
N TYR A 377 -1.09 22.10 12.44
CA TYR A 377 -1.30 23.33 11.66
C TYR A 377 -1.86 24.42 12.55
N LEU A 378 -1.19 25.55 12.62
CA LEU A 378 -1.66 26.74 13.33
C LEU A 378 -1.90 27.85 12.33
N ARG A 379 -3.09 28.49 12.39
CA ARG A 379 -3.40 29.68 11.62
C ARG A 379 -3.16 30.90 12.49
N LEU A 380 -2.33 31.79 12.00
CA LEU A 380 -2.10 33.11 12.61
C LEU A 380 -2.69 34.17 11.69
N SER A 381 -3.51 35.08 12.26
CA SER A 381 -4.09 36.20 11.53
C SER A 381 -3.74 37.50 12.22
N ASN A 382 -3.70 38.62 11.44
CA ASN A 382 -3.37 39.96 11.89
C ASN A 382 -2.00 40.11 12.58
N VAL A 383 -1.02 39.32 12.18
CA VAL A 383 0.35 39.37 12.68
C VAL A 383 1.28 39.95 11.63
N ALA A 384 2.12 40.94 12.03
CA ALA A 384 3.11 41.55 11.15
C ALA A 384 4.39 40.73 11.08
N ASP A 385 4.88 40.29 12.24
CA ASP A 385 6.04 39.43 12.41
C ASP A 385 5.77 38.36 13.45
N VAL A 386 6.29 37.15 13.24
CA VAL A 386 6.12 36.04 14.17
C VAL A 386 7.47 35.40 14.45
N ASP A 387 7.88 35.47 15.70
CA ASP A 387 8.97 34.66 16.21
C ASP A 387 8.40 33.44 16.94
N PHE A 388 8.83 32.26 16.54
CA PHE A 388 8.48 31.04 17.23
C PHE A 388 9.53 30.70 18.26
N VAL A 389 9.16 30.76 19.53
CA VAL A 389 9.95 30.16 20.61
C VAL A 389 9.24 28.89 21.01
N TYR A 390 9.91 27.76 20.88
CA TYR A 390 9.39 26.47 21.31
C TYR A 390 10.30 25.86 22.35
N ASP A 391 9.68 25.30 23.37
CA ASP A 391 10.33 24.53 24.40
C ASP A 391 10.00 23.05 24.23
N THR A 392 11.01 22.21 24.20
CA THR A 392 10.83 20.77 24.14
C THR A 392 11.50 20.15 25.36
N PRO A 393 10.76 19.37 26.16
CA PRO A 393 11.32 18.73 27.35
C PRO A 393 12.43 17.71 27.00
N ASP A 394 12.52 17.30 25.73
CA ASP A 394 13.54 16.39 25.23
C ASP A 394 14.44 17.11 24.21
N PRO A 395 15.68 17.45 24.58
CA PRO A 395 16.61 18.17 23.70
C PRO A 395 17.04 17.35 22.46
N THR A 396 16.74 16.04 22.42
CA THR A 396 17.01 15.20 21.25
C THR A 396 15.91 15.29 20.20
N ARG A 397 14.73 15.77 20.57
CA ARG A 397 13.58 15.97 19.68
C ARG A 397 13.64 17.36 19.06
N ARG A 398 13.67 17.42 17.75
CA ARG A 398 13.67 18.68 17.00
C ARG A 398 12.27 18.96 16.45
N LEU A 399 11.66 20.05 16.91
CA LEU A 399 10.54 20.66 16.20
C LEU A 399 11.11 21.44 15.01
N LYS A 400 10.52 21.25 13.82
CA LYS A 400 10.80 22.10 12.66
C LYS A 400 9.57 22.98 12.42
N PRO A 401 9.57 24.24 12.89
CA PRO A 401 8.52 25.17 12.55
C PRO A 401 8.65 25.57 11.09
N TYR A 402 7.53 25.62 10.40
CA TYR A 402 7.45 26.11 9.03
C TYR A 402 6.47 27.28 8.97
N LYS A 403 6.92 28.41 8.45
CA LYS A 403 6.12 29.63 8.34
C LYS A 403 5.67 29.81 6.89
N LEU A 404 4.40 29.65 6.62
CA LEU A 404 3.80 29.97 5.34
C LEU A 404 3.17 31.37 5.44
N LEU A 405 3.70 32.31 4.69
CA LEU A 405 3.11 33.65 4.57
C LEU A 405 2.19 33.65 3.34
N ARG A 406 0.88 33.79 3.54
CA ARG A 406 -0.02 34.15 2.46
C ARG A 406 -0.04 35.68 2.36
N ASN A 407 0.54 36.21 1.29
CA ASN A 407 0.24 37.60 0.89
C ASN A 407 -1.23 37.62 0.46
N ARG A 408 -2.02 38.48 1.06
CA ARG A 408 -3.40 38.76 0.66
C ARG A 408 -3.43 39.54 -0.64
#